data_347c5d41582c735c6006b2fce1a7b992
#
_entry.id   347c5d41582c735c6006b2fce1a7b992
#
_cell.length_a   1.000
_cell.length_b   1.000
_cell.length_c   1.000
_cell.angle_alpha   90.00
_cell.angle_beta   90.00
_cell.angle_gamma   90.00
#
_symmetry.space_group_name_H-M   'P 1'
#
loop_
_entity.id
_entity.type
_entity.pdbx_description
1 polymer ?
#
loop_
_entity_poly.entity_id
_entity_poly.type
_entity_poly.pdbx_seq_one_letter_code
_entity_poly.pdbx_strand_id
1 'polypeptide(L)'
;MTTTSPDTEASVAAGVQAAIAAYAQALDTGRNDDVATLFTPDGVAEIAGIATFEGRDAIREGFAAFAPTQPQLHLVANTVVTSYTEEEATAVSNLAFFQRGDAGWAVQMVGRYDDTLRHHDGAWKFQRRVTTFLP
;
A
#
# COMPACT_ATOMS: atom_id res chain seq x y z
N MET A 1 2.68 11.86 27.97
CA MET A 1 1.92 11.66 26.71
C MET A 1 2.08 12.89 25.83
N THR A 2 2.48 12.68 24.62
CA THR A 2 2.67 13.78 23.67
C THR A 2 1.34 14.10 22.99
N THR A 3 0.94 15.35 23.03
CA THR A 3 -0.24 15.81 22.29
C THR A 3 0.18 16.17 20.87
N THR A 4 -0.41 15.51 19.86
CA THR A 4 -0.13 15.83 18.46
C THR A 4 -0.93 17.06 18.04
N SER A 5 -0.28 17.97 17.33
CA SER A 5 -0.93 19.17 16.80
C SER A 5 -1.72 18.86 15.51
N PRO A 6 -2.67 19.72 15.11
CA PRO A 6 -3.34 19.59 13.82
C PRO A 6 -2.37 19.56 12.64
N ASP A 7 -1.24 20.29 12.69
CA ASP A 7 -0.22 20.25 11.66
C ASP A 7 0.44 18.88 11.58
N THR A 8 0.69 18.23 12.73
CA THR A 8 1.22 16.87 12.77
C THR A 8 0.22 15.88 12.18
N GLU A 9 -1.06 16.03 12.51
CA GLU A 9 -2.12 15.19 11.93
C GLU A 9 -2.16 15.32 10.42
N ALA A 10 -2.18 16.55 9.91
CA ALA A 10 -2.18 16.82 8.47
C ALA A 10 -0.93 16.27 7.78
N SER A 11 0.23 16.42 8.41
CA SER A 11 1.50 15.91 7.89
C SER A 11 1.52 14.39 7.83
N VAL A 12 1.04 13.73 8.87
CA VAL A 12 0.93 12.26 8.90
C VAL A 12 -0.03 11.79 7.82
N ALA A 13 -1.22 12.40 7.72
CA ALA A 13 -2.21 12.03 6.72
C ALA A 13 -1.66 12.19 5.30
N ALA A 14 -0.96 13.29 5.02
CA ALA A 14 -0.34 13.53 3.72
C ALA A 14 0.73 12.48 3.41
N GLY A 15 1.55 12.13 4.38
CA GLY A 15 2.59 11.11 4.21
C GLY A 15 2.03 9.71 3.98
N VAL A 16 0.97 9.35 4.71
CA VAL A 16 0.27 8.08 4.51
C VAL A 16 -0.35 8.03 3.12
N GLN A 17 -1.04 9.09 2.69
CA GLN A 17 -1.63 9.17 1.35
C GLN A 17 -0.56 9.06 0.27
N ALA A 18 0.58 9.72 0.45
CA ALA A 18 1.68 9.66 -0.51
C ALA A 18 2.23 8.23 -0.65
N ALA A 19 2.39 7.50 0.46
CA ALA A 19 2.87 6.11 0.43
C ALA A 19 1.88 5.21 -0.29
N ILE A 20 0.59 5.35 -0.02
CA ILE A 20 -0.47 4.57 -0.66
C ILE A 20 -0.50 4.83 -2.17
N ALA A 21 -0.44 6.09 -2.58
CA ALA A 21 -0.44 6.46 -3.99
C ALA A 21 0.81 5.94 -4.71
N ALA A 22 1.98 6.07 -4.10
CA ALA A 22 3.24 5.59 -4.67
C ALA A 22 3.22 4.07 -4.88
N TYR A 23 2.64 3.33 -3.94
CA TYR A 23 2.48 1.89 -4.05
C TYR A 23 1.63 1.50 -5.27
N ALA A 24 0.48 2.12 -5.44
CA ALA A 24 -0.40 1.86 -6.57
C ALA A 24 0.29 2.17 -7.91
N GLN A 25 0.99 3.32 -8.00
CA GLN A 25 1.71 3.71 -9.21
C GLN A 25 2.84 2.74 -9.54
N ALA A 26 3.60 2.33 -8.54
CA ALA A 26 4.70 1.37 -8.74
C ALA A 26 4.16 0.00 -9.17
N LEU A 27 3.10 -0.46 -8.52
CA LEU A 27 2.49 -1.75 -8.82
C LEU A 27 1.94 -1.78 -10.26
N ASP A 28 1.24 -0.73 -10.67
CA ASP A 28 0.60 -0.66 -11.98
C ASP A 28 1.60 -0.47 -13.15
N THR A 29 2.81 -0.06 -12.85
CA THR A 29 3.87 0.12 -13.85
C THR A 29 4.97 -0.94 -13.77
N GLY A 30 4.79 -1.98 -12.95
CA GLY A 30 5.73 -3.10 -12.85
C GLY A 30 7.05 -2.77 -12.19
N ARG A 31 7.11 -1.70 -11.37
CA ARG A 31 8.33 -1.29 -10.68
C ARG A 31 8.45 -1.98 -9.33
N ASN A 32 8.79 -3.27 -9.35
CA ASN A 32 8.84 -4.11 -8.15
C ASN A 32 9.86 -3.63 -7.12
N ASP A 33 10.99 -3.08 -7.57
CA ASP A 33 11.99 -2.53 -6.67
C ASP A 33 11.43 -1.33 -5.90
N ASP A 34 10.65 -0.48 -6.56
CA ASP A 34 10.02 0.66 -5.93
C ASP A 34 8.95 0.22 -4.93
N VAL A 35 8.17 -0.81 -5.26
CA VAL A 35 7.20 -1.40 -4.30
C VAL A 35 7.93 -1.82 -3.03
N ALA A 36 9.02 -2.56 -3.16
CA ALA A 36 9.78 -3.04 -2.01
C ALA A 36 10.34 -1.91 -1.16
N THR A 37 10.82 -0.83 -1.79
CA THR A 37 11.39 0.31 -1.05
C THR A 37 10.35 1.15 -0.31
N LEU A 38 9.07 0.95 -0.59
CA LEU A 38 7.97 1.59 0.16
C LEU A 38 7.71 0.90 1.49
N PHE A 39 8.32 -0.25 1.74
CA PHE A 39 8.26 -0.95 3.01
C PHE A 39 9.50 -0.64 3.85
N THR A 40 9.36 -0.77 5.17
CA THR A 40 10.54 -0.80 6.06
C THR A 40 11.40 -2.03 5.72
N PRO A 41 12.69 -2.05 6.10
CA PRO A 41 13.54 -3.21 5.77
C PRO A 41 12.97 -4.56 6.22
N ASP A 42 12.27 -4.59 7.34
CA ASP A 42 11.62 -5.79 7.89
C ASP A 42 10.10 -5.80 7.60
N GLY A 43 9.64 -5.01 6.66
CA GLY A 43 8.22 -4.88 6.34
C GLY A 43 7.59 -6.17 5.86
N VAL A 44 6.28 -6.27 6.04
CA VAL A 44 5.50 -7.46 5.69
C VAL A 44 4.36 -7.06 4.76
N ALA A 45 4.24 -7.77 3.66
CA ALA A 45 3.10 -7.69 2.75
C ALA A 45 2.33 -9.00 2.83
N GLU A 46 1.10 -8.93 3.31
CA GLU A 46 0.22 -10.08 3.38
C GLU A 46 -0.94 -9.92 2.41
N ILE A 47 -1.10 -10.86 1.51
CA ILE A 47 -2.23 -10.92 0.58
C ILE A 47 -3.09 -12.10 1.04
N ALA A 48 -4.21 -11.82 1.69
CA ALA A 48 -5.02 -12.82 2.36
C ALA A 48 -5.44 -13.93 1.40
N GLY A 49 -5.18 -15.17 1.81
CA GLY A 49 -5.50 -16.36 1.02
C GLY A 49 -4.53 -16.64 -0.13
N ILE A 50 -3.50 -15.81 -0.35
CA ILE A 50 -2.55 -15.96 -1.45
C ILE A 50 -1.12 -16.15 -0.93
N ALA A 51 -0.56 -15.15 -0.24
CA ALA A 51 0.83 -15.20 0.18
C ALA A 51 1.13 -14.18 1.27
N THR A 52 2.21 -14.41 2.00
CA THR A 52 2.81 -13.44 2.92
C THR A 52 4.28 -13.32 2.58
N PHE A 53 4.74 -12.10 2.35
CA PHE A 53 6.14 -11.82 2.06
C PHE A 53 6.74 -11.02 3.21
N GLU A 54 7.80 -11.54 3.81
CA GLU A 54 8.47 -10.93 4.96
C GLU A 54 9.82 -10.38 4.56
N GLY A 55 9.99 -9.05 4.69
CA GLY A 55 11.20 -8.33 4.33
C GLY A 55 11.23 -7.87 2.89
N ARG A 56 12.05 -6.84 2.62
CA ARG A 56 12.11 -6.20 1.30
C ARG A 56 12.47 -7.15 0.18
N ASP A 57 13.40 -8.07 0.40
CA ASP A 57 13.83 -8.99 -0.65
C ASP A 57 12.71 -9.94 -1.03
N ALA A 58 11.99 -10.48 -0.04
CA ALA A 58 10.84 -11.34 -0.28
C ALA A 58 9.71 -10.58 -0.98
N ILE A 59 9.48 -9.33 -0.59
CA ILE A 59 8.46 -8.47 -1.23
C ILE A 59 8.82 -8.23 -2.70
N ARG A 60 10.08 -7.88 -2.99
CA ARG A 60 10.54 -7.65 -4.37
C ARG A 60 10.36 -8.89 -5.23
N GLU A 61 10.79 -10.05 -4.74
CA GLU A 61 10.67 -11.31 -5.46
C GLU A 61 9.21 -11.73 -5.62
N GLY A 62 8.41 -11.59 -4.56
CA GLY A 62 7.00 -11.96 -4.57
C GLY A 62 6.19 -11.12 -5.54
N PHE A 63 6.42 -9.82 -5.56
CA PHE A 63 5.68 -8.92 -6.46
C PHE A 63 6.13 -9.00 -7.91
N ALA A 64 7.26 -9.62 -8.21
CA ALA A 64 7.62 -9.90 -9.60
C ALA A 64 6.56 -10.77 -10.30
N ALA A 65 5.91 -11.65 -9.55
CA ALA A 65 4.83 -12.48 -10.07
C ALA A 65 3.55 -11.69 -10.40
N PHE A 66 3.42 -10.49 -9.87
CA PHE A 66 2.26 -9.61 -10.11
C PHE A 66 2.54 -8.50 -11.11
N ALA A 67 3.68 -8.57 -11.81
CA ALA A 67 4.01 -7.59 -12.83
C ALA A 67 2.91 -7.56 -13.90
N PRO A 68 2.49 -6.35 -14.37
CA PRO A 68 1.41 -6.25 -15.33
C PRO A 68 1.70 -6.98 -16.63
N THR A 69 0.72 -7.73 -17.12
CA THR A 69 0.74 -8.38 -18.43
C THR A 69 -0.20 -7.70 -19.42
N GLN A 70 -0.98 -6.74 -18.93
CA GLN A 70 -1.91 -5.91 -19.69
C GLN A 70 -2.09 -4.61 -18.95
N PRO A 71 -2.68 -3.57 -19.56
CA PRO A 71 -2.96 -2.32 -18.85
C PRO A 71 -3.80 -2.59 -17.60
N GLN A 72 -3.37 -2.02 -16.48
CA GLN A 72 -4.04 -2.19 -15.21
C GLN A 72 -4.03 -0.91 -14.40
N LEU A 73 -4.95 -0.81 -13.45
CA LEU A 73 -5.09 0.34 -12.59
C LEU A 73 -5.62 -0.09 -11.23
N HIS A 74 -4.93 0.28 -10.16
CA HIS A 74 -5.44 0.23 -8.80
C HIS A 74 -5.97 1.61 -8.44
N LEU A 75 -7.24 1.69 -8.07
CA LEU A 75 -7.80 2.89 -7.47
C LEU A 75 -7.98 2.65 -5.98
N VAL A 76 -7.35 3.49 -5.17
CA VAL A 76 -7.43 3.40 -3.71
C VAL A 76 -8.14 4.64 -3.20
N ALA A 77 -9.14 4.44 -2.38
CA ALA A 77 -9.98 5.52 -1.88
C ALA A 77 -10.44 5.24 -0.44
N ASN A 78 -11.16 6.20 0.12
CA ASN A 78 -11.75 6.09 1.45
C ASN A 78 -10.70 5.83 2.53
N THR A 79 -9.53 6.44 2.38
CA THR A 79 -8.43 6.26 3.33
C THR A 79 -8.74 6.99 4.63
N VAL A 80 -8.68 6.24 5.72
CA VAL A 80 -8.84 6.77 7.07
C VAL A 80 -7.62 6.40 7.89
N VAL A 81 -6.94 7.40 8.45
CA VAL A 81 -5.89 7.18 9.44
C VAL A 81 -6.60 6.88 10.76
N THR A 82 -6.43 5.66 11.27
CA THR A 82 -7.15 5.18 12.46
C THR A 82 -6.42 5.45 13.75
N SER A 83 -5.10 5.60 13.69
CA SER A 83 -4.28 6.04 14.83
C SER A 83 -2.98 6.63 14.31
N TYR A 84 -2.36 7.51 15.07
CA TYR A 84 -1.07 8.07 14.68
C TYR A 84 -0.32 8.68 15.86
N THR A 85 0.99 8.69 15.71
CA THR A 85 1.95 9.51 16.43
C THR A 85 2.81 10.20 15.36
N GLU A 86 3.86 10.91 15.76
CA GLU A 86 4.82 11.47 14.80
C GLU A 86 5.62 10.40 14.07
N GLU A 87 5.67 9.18 14.60
CA GLU A 87 6.54 8.11 14.11
C GLU A 87 5.80 6.92 13.54
N GLU A 88 4.53 6.71 13.91
CA GLU A 88 3.77 5.54 13.51
C GLU A 88 2.32 5.91 13.21
N ALA A 89 1.73 5.23 12.23
CA ALA A 89 0.33 5.41 11.88
C ALA A 89 -0.28 4.08 11.46
N THR A 90 -1.59 3.95 11.72
CA THR A 90 -2.39 2.89 11.13
C THR A 90 -3.46 3.51 10.24
N ALA A 91 -3.80 2.83 9.16
CA ALA A 91 -4.77 3.34 8.20
C ALA A 91 -5.54 2.19 7.55
N VAL A 92 -6.73 2.48 7.10
CA VAL A 92 -7.54 1.58 6.29
C VAL A 92 -7.91 2.29 4.99
N SER A 93 -8.02 1.51 3.91
CA SER A 93 -8.42 2.02 2.60
C SER A 93 -9.23 0.97 1.87
N ASN A 94 -10.03 1.40 0.91
CA ASN A 94 -10.66 0.51 -0.04
C ASN A 94 -9.91 0.58 -1.37
N LEU A 95 -9.94 -0.51 -2.13
CA LEU A 95 -9.33 -0.53 -3.46
C LEU A 95 -10.22 -1.25 -4.45
N ALA A 96 -10.12 -0.82 -5.70
CA ALA A 96 -10.66 -1.51 -6.85
C ALA A 96 -9.53 -1.72 -7.85
N PHE A 97 -9.39 -2.94 -8.35
CA PHE A 97 -8.39 -3.29 -9.34
C PHE A 97 -9.07 -3.50 -10.68
N PHE A 98 -8.60 -2.78 -11.68
CA PHE A 98 -9.11 -2.81 -13.05
C PHE A 98 -8.05 -3.35 -13.98
N GLN A 99 -8.48 -4.10 -14.99
CA GLN A 99 -7.63 -4.44 -16.12
C GLN A 99 -8.36 -4.16 -17.43
N ARG A 100 -7.58 -3.79 -18.44
CA ARG A 100 -8.10 -3.61 -19.78
C ARG A 100 -7.87 -4.88 -20.59
N GLY A 101 -8.97 -5.51 -20.99
CA GLY A 101 -8.97 -6.64 -21.91
C GLY A 101 -9.54 -6.24 -23.28
N ASP A 102 -9.89 -7.21 -24.09
CA ASP A 102 -10.42 -6.99 -25.45
C ASP A 102 -11.74 -6.20 -25.44
N ALA A 103 -12.54 -6.37 -24.40
CA ALA A 103 -13.83 -5.69 -24.24
C ALA A 103 -13.71 -4.32 -23.53
N GLY A 104 -12.49 -3.88 -23.20
CA GLY A 104 -12.24 -2.63 -22.50
C GLY A 104 -11.88 -2.84 -21.03
N TRP A 105 -12.02 -1.78 -20.23
CA TRP A 105 -11.70 -1.82 -18.82
C TRP A 105 -12.79 -2.54 -18.03
N ALA A 106 -12.38 -3.40 -17.12
CA ALA A 106 -13.30 -4.12 -16.23
C ALA A 106 -12.72 -4.25 -14.82
N VAL A 107 -13.60 -4.22 -13.83
CA VAL A 107 -13.22 -4.49 -12.44
C VAL A 107 -12.87 -5.96 -12.31
N GLN A 108 -11.67 -6.25 -11.81
CA GLN A 108 -11.21 -7.61 -11.55
C GLN A 108 -11.40 -8.01 -10.09
N MET A 109 -11.28 -7.04 -9.18
CA MET A 109 -11.27 -7.32 -7.76
C MET A 109 -11.59 -6.05 -6.98
N VAL A 110 -12.29 -6.20 -5.87
CA VAL A 110 -12.50 -5.16 -4.88
C VAL A 110 -11.91 -5.63 -3.57
N GLY A 111 -11.23 -4.77 -2.88
CA GLY A 111 -10.51 -5.15 -1.68
C GLY A 111 -10.39 -4.05 -0.64
N ARG A 112 -9.64 -4.39 0.39
CA ARG A 112 -9.35 -3.50 1.51
C ARG A 112 -7.87 -3.64 1.87
N TYR A 113 -7.26 -2.51 2.19
CA TYR A 113 -5.94 -2.47 2.81
C TYR A 113 -6.08 -2.12 4.29
N ASP A 114 -5.36 -2.86 5.13
CA ASP A 114 -5.12 -2.53 6.53
C ASP A 114 -3.62 -2.31 6.67
N ASP A 115 -3.22 -1.09 7.01
CA ASP A 115 -1.83 -0.67 6.97
C ASP A 115 -1.32 -0.23 8.33
N THR A 116 -0.08 -0.62 8.63
CA THR A 116 0.74 -0.03 9.68
C THR A 116 1.93 0.61 8.99
N LEU A 117 2.16 1.90 9.22
CA LEU A 117 3.24 2.64 8.61
C LEU A 117 4.15 3.24 9.68
N ARG A 118 5.41 3.42 9.33
CA ARG A 118 6.41 4.09 10.15
C ARG A 118 7.10 5.19 9.38
N HIS A 119 7.44 6.25 10.11
CA HIS A 119 8.31 7.29 9.57
C HIS A 119 9.75 6.78 9.64
N HIS A 120 10.33 6.47 8.49
CA HIS A 120 11.63 5.83 8.35
C HIS A 120 12.44 6.54 7.28
N ASP A 121 13.66 6.98 7.64
CA ASP A 121 14.57 7.67 6.73
C ASP A 121 13.91 8.88 6.01
N GLY A 122 13.12 9.64 6.76
CA GLY A 122 12.51 10.87 6.26
C GLY A 122 11.23 10.66 5.44
N ALA A 123 10.70 9.44 5.38
CA ALA A 123 9.48 9.12 4.64
C ALA A 123 8.62 8.12 5.39
N TRP A 124 7.33 8.15 5.12
CA TRP A 124 6.42 7.14 5.65
C TRP A 124 6.55 5.87 4.81
N LYS A 125 6.76 4.72 5.49
CA LYS A 125 6.96 3.40 4.88
C LYS A 125 5.98 2.43 5.50
N PHE A 126 5.54 1.46 4.71
CA PHE A 126 4.73 0.37 5.24
C PHE A 126 5.59 -0.54 6.10
N GLN A 127 5.18 -0.75 7.33
CA GLN A 127 5.72 -1.82 8.17
C GLN A 127 4.96 -3.11 7.92
N ARG A 128 3.65 -3.00 7.72
CA ARG A 128 2.80 -4.11 7.37
C ARG A 128 1.64 -3.61 6.52
N ARG A 129 1.39 -4.30 5.44
CA ARG A 129 0.20 -4.06 4.62
C ARG A 129 -0.53 -5.37 4.44
N VAL A 130 -1.80 -5.43 4.86
CA VAL A 130 -2.66 -6.58 4.67
C VAL A 130 -3.71 -6.23 3.62
N THR A 131 -3.75 -7.04 2.56
CA THR A 131 -4.74 -6.92 1.51
C THR A 131 -5.80 -8.01 1.70
N THR A 132 -7.05 -7.62 1.82
CA THR A 132 -8.18 -8.55 1.94
C THR A 132 -9.12 -8.33 0.77
N PHE A 133 -9.57 -9.41 0.16
CA PHE A 133 -10.52 -9.35 -0.95
C PHE A 133 -11.94 -9.36 -0.41
N LEU A 134 -12.78 -8.47 -0.94
CA LEU A 134 -14.19 -8.40 -0.58
C LEU A 134 -14.99 -9.32 -1.50
N PRO A 135 -15.97 -10.08 -0.95
CA PRO A 135 -16.78 -10.96 -1.75
C PRO A 135 -17.71 -10.23 -2.73
#